data_bd37f02f69d66a760b608cc0324957f7
#
_entry.id   bd37f02f69d66a760b608cc0324957f7
#
_cell.length_a   1.000
_cell.length_b   1.000
_cell.length_c   1.000
_cell.angle_alpha   90.00
_cell.angle_beta   90.00
_cell.angle_gamma   90.00
#
_symmetry.space_group_name_H-M   'P 1'
#
loop_
_entity.id
_entity.type
_entity.pdbx_description
1 polymer ?
#
loop_
_entity_poly.entity_id
_entity_poly.type
_entity_poly.pdbx_seq_one_letter_code
_entity_poly.pdbx_strand_id
1 'polypeptide(L)'
;MFRRYASCAGLAALILAPPAFAHHPSGAGSTGGAGPIATIWASTLEQGHSAAAVVFEMIKISPFSDAELKAFAGKHIHAHSLDAILAPTLIYAYGVTNDLTVIARLPVVTRRDIREGHHSHGPAGDSVDARGDSSGLGDLTLLSQYRFYNDKVARTEAALLLGVKTPTGRTNEYDTLGARFETEFQPGSGSWDGLFGVAFTQRFAAWSFDANVLYHQANGGAQDTDLGDRFHYNAALSWRVTGGHGTPMGRMSLGAMPEPMYHGGPKPRGHRHTHDEPATPRGPALDLVLELNGEWHAQQRISGVKDENSGGNVVYLSPGLRLSMDKWSGFVSVGIPVVNHVNGVQAEPDWRLITGVAVGF
;
A
#
# COMPACT_ATOMS: atom_id res chain seq x y z
N MET A 1 56.84 5.67 4.71
CA MET A 1 56.23 4.51 4.03
C MET A 1 54.79 4.41 4.54
N PHE A 2 53.89 5.17 3.85
CA PHE A 2 52.47 5.29 4.28
C PHE A 2 51.62 4.30 3.49
N ARG A 3 51.04 3.32 4.13
CA ARG A 3 50.00 2.44 3.57
C ARG A 3 48.63 3.12 3.75
N ARG A 4 48.01 3.51 2.65
CA ARG A 4 46.63 3.94 2.57
C ARG A 4 45.73 2.71 2.60
N TYR A 5 44.89 2.58 3.65
CA TYR A 5 43.78 1.65 3.65
C TYR A 5 42.58 2.36 2.99
N ALA A 6 42.18 1.86 1.84
CA ALA A 6 40.92 2.23 1.22
C ALA A 6 39.78 1.51 1.96
N SER A 7 39.01 2.25 2.73
CA SER A 7 37.79 1.74 3.34
C SER A 7 36.70 1.68 2.26
N CYS A 8 36.37 0.47 1.81
CA CYS A 8 35.10 0.21 1.12
C CYS A 8 33.96 0.39 2.11
N ALA A 9 33.30 1.54 2.06
CA ALA A 9 32.04 1.75 2.71
C ALA A 9 30.98 0.96 1.95
N GLY A 10 30.70 -0.26 2.41
CA GLY A 10 29.55 -1.04 1.97
C GLY A 10 28.29 -0.33 2.45
N LEU A 11 27.46 0.11 1.50
CA LEU A 11 26.14 0.68 1.74
C LEU A 11 25.23 -0.46 2.20
N ALA A 12 25.29 -0.81 3.48
CA ALA A 12 24.30 -1.66 4.12
C ALA A 12 23.03 -0.83 4.30
N ALA A 13 22.10 -0.95 3.35
CA ALA A 13 20.76 -0.42 3.52
C ALA A 13 20.10 -1.11 4.71
N LEU A 14 20.06 -0.44 5.86
CA LEU A 14 19.29 -0.88 7.02
C LEU A 14 17.81 -0.77 6.67
N ILE A 15 17.18 -1.92 6.49
CA ILE A 15 15.74 -2.04 6.25
C ILE A 15 15.08 -2.22 7.62
N LEU A 16 14.35 -1.21 8.08
CA LEU A 16 13.64 -1.19 9.36
C LEU A 16 12.18 -0.83 9.13
N ALA A 17 11.25 -1.47 9.79
CA ALA A 17 9.86 -1.65 9.41
C ALA A 17 8.78 -1.29 10.45
N PRO A 18 7.57 -0.93 10.17
CA PRO A 18 6.47 -0.52 11.04
C PRO A 18 5.11 -1.20 10.91
N PRO A 19 4.04 -0.62 11.55
CA PRO A 19 2.83 -1.36 11.78
C PRO A 19 1.94 -1.55 10.58
N ALA A 20 1.12 -2.58 10.72
CA ALA A 20 0.17 -3.01 9.76
C ALA A 20 -0.98 -2.01 9.57
N PHE A 21 -0.74 -0.96 8.79
CA PHE A 21 -1.82 -0.43 7.98
C PHE A 21 -1.86 -1.27 6.69
N ALA A 22 -3.01 -1.80 6.34
CA ALA A 22 -3.16 -2.60 5.13
C ALA A 22 -2.99 -1.69 3.91
N HIS A 23 -1.75 -1.52 3.43
CA HIS A 23 -1.50 -0.77 2.21
C HIS A 23 -1.69 -1.67 1.00
N HIS A 24 -2.31 -1.08 0.00
CA HIS A 24 -2.84 -1.77 -1.15
C HIS A 24 -1.76 -2.14 -2.17
N PRO A 25 -1.89 -3.25 -2.88
CA PRO A 25 -0.88 -3.76 -3.82
C PRO A 25 -0.84 -3.01 -5.16
N SER A 26 -1.15 -1.73 -5.19
CA SER A 26 -1.21 -0.95 -6.43
C SER A 26 0.14 -0.74 -7.13
N GLY A 27 1.26 -1.05 -6.46
CA GLY A 27 2.60 -0.91 -7.05
C GLY A 27 2.97 -1.96 -8.08
N ALA A 28 2.29 -3.09 -8.12
CA ALA A 28 2.70 -4.27 -8.88
C ALA A 28 1.74 -4.62 -10.02
N GLY A 29 1.53 -3.75 -10.98
CA GLY A 29 0.72 -4.17 -12.11
C GLY A 29 0.46 -3.10 -13.15
N SER A 30 0.51 -3.50 -14.38
CA SER A 30 0.31 -2.81 -15.65
C SER A 30 1.32 -1.72 -16.00
N THR A 31 2.01 -1.99 -17.06
CA THR A 31 3.06 -1.19 -17.68
C THR A 31 2.55 -0.25 -18.78
N GLY A 32 1.28 0.12 -18.82
CA GLY A 32 0.73 0.77 -20.02
C GLY A 32 0.02 2.10 -19.86
N GLY A 33 -0.61 2.40 -18.73
CA GLY A 33 -1.40 3.62 -18.50
C GLY A 33 -0.90 4.45 -17.33
N ALA A 34 -1.37 5.71 -17.19
CA ALA A 34 -1.30 6.45 -15.95
C ALA A 34 -2.01 5.64 -14.86
N GLY A 35 -1.51 5.67 -13.62
CA GLY A 35 -2.09 4.89 -12.55
C GLY A 35 -1.66 5.35 -11.16
N PRO A 36 -2.42 4.93 -10.13
CA PRO A 36 -2.24 5.34 -8.75
C PRO A 36 -0.97 4.75 -8.10
N ILE A 37 -0.66 5.23 -6.90
CA ILE A 37 0.46 4.75 -6.07
C ILE A 37 -0.06 3.89 -4.93
N ALA A 38 -0.99 4.39 -4.11
CA ALA A 38 -1.56 3.70 -2.97
C ALA A 38 -2.98 3.15 -3.22
N THR A 39 -3.75 3.77 -4.07
CA THR A 39 -5.11 3.34 -4.43
C THR A 39 -5.09 2.05 -5.24
N ILE A 40 -5.97 1.07 -4.96
CA ILE A 40 -6.13 -0.14 -5.78
C ILE A 40 -6.95 0.22 -7.02
N TRP A 41 -6.40 -0.03 -8.19
CA TRP A 41 -7.13 0.04 -9.47
C TRP A 41 -7.89 -1.26 -9.78
N ALA A 42 -8.84 -1.21 -10.73
CA ALA A 42 -9.61 -2.40 -11.11
C ALA A 42 -8.91 -3.30 -12.15
N SER A 43 -7.81 -2.85 -12.74
CA SER A 43 -7.13 -3.59 -13.80
C SER A 43 -6.37 -4.80 -13.26
N THR A 44 -6.48 -5.90 -13.97
CA THR A 44 -5.83 -7.18 -13.67
C THR A 44 -4.60 -7.41 -14.55
N LEU A 45 -3.69 -8.27 -14.12
CA LEU A 45 -2.60 -8.77 -14.95
C LEU A 45 -3.16 -9.73 -16.02
N GLU A 46 -2.53 -9.74 -17.19
CA GLU A 46 -2.84 -10.75 -18.21
C GLU A 46 -2.47 -12.14 -17.72
N GLN A 47 -3.16 -13.16 -18.24
CA GLN A 47 -2.93 -14.55 -17.86
C GLN A 47 -1.48 -14.96 -18.07
N GLY A 48 -0.87 -15.56 -17.04
CA GLY A 48 0.52 -16.02 -17.05
C GLY A 48 1.56 -14.94 -16.77
N HIS A 49 1.17 -13.67 -16.71
CA HIS A 49 2.10 -12.59 -16.35
C HIS A 49 2.20 -12.42 -14.85
N SER A 50 3.36 -11.98 -14.42
CA SER A 50 3.68 -11.71 -13.01
C SER A 50 4.18 -10.28 -12.83
N ALA A 51 4.06 -9.78 -11.61
CA ALA A 51 4.69 -8.56 -11.19
C ALA A 51 5.21 -8.69 -9.77
N ALA A 52 6.35 -8.07 -9.49
CA ALA A 52 6.91 -7.97 -8.16
C ALA A 52 7.20 -6.51 -7.81
N ALA A 53 7.06 -6.14 -6.55
CA ALA A 53 7.41 -4.82 -6.06
C ALA A 53 8.02 -4.88 -4.66
N VAL A 54 8.91 -3.93 -4.39
CA VAL A 54 9.30 -3.56 -3.04
C VAL A 54 8.77 -2.15 -2.81
N VAL A 55 7.91 -2.02 -1.81
CA VAL A 55 7.31 -0.75 -1.41
C VAL A 55 7.80 -0.42 -0.01
N PHE A 56 8.29 0.76 0.18
CA PHE A 56 8.65 1.31 1.48
C PHE A 56 7.62 2.36 1.88
N GLU A 57 7.05 2.19 3.04
CA GLU A 57 6.21 3.19 3.65
C GLU A 57 6.78 3.65 4.98
N MET A 58 6.60 4.91 5.27
CA MET A 58 6.92 5.53 6.55
C MET A 58 5.78 6.46 6.95
N ILE A 59 5.28 6.30 8.17
CA ILE A 59 4.36 7.24 8.81
C ILE A 59 5.11 7.89 9.96
N LYS A 60 5.31 9.18 9.88
CA LYS A 60 5.79 9.98 10.99
C LYS A 60 4.61 10.26 11.93
N ILE A 61 4.83 10.08 13.21
CA ILE A 61 3.87 10.35 14.26
C ILE A 61 4.34 11.59 15.04
N SER A 62 3.40 12.39 15.50
CA SER A 62 3.65 13.48 16.45
C SER A 62 3.72 12.89 17.87
N PRO A 63 4.91 12.63 18.43
CA PRO A 63 5.01 11.94 19.69
C PRO A 63 4.62 12.86 20.85
N PHE A 64 3.98 12.30 21.88
CA PHE A 64 3.78 13.00 23.14
C PHE A 64 5.12 13.29 23.82
N SER A 65 5.23 14.46 24.44
CA SER A 65 6.34 14.77 25.33
C SER A 65 6.26 13.95 26.62
N ASP A 66 7.39 13.80 27.32
CA ASP A 66 7.42 13.12 28.61
C ASP A 66 6.52 13.80 29.65
N ALA A 67 6.34 15.12 29.55
CA ALA A 67 5.45 15.87 30.45
C ALA A 67 3.98 15.51 30.20
N GLU A 68 3.57 15.35 28.94
CA GLU A 68 2.22 14.91 28.58
C GLU A 68 1.98 13.48 29.01
N LEU A 69 2.92 12.55 28.76
CA LEU A 69 2.80 11.15 29.17
C LEU A 69 2.64 11.02 30.68
N LYS A 70 3.44 11.76 31.49
CA LYS A 70 3.28 11.83 32.95
C LYS A 70 1.92 12.41 33.34
N ALA A 71 1.47 13.46 32.67
CA ALA A 71 0.17 14.06 32.95
C ALA A 71 -1.00 13.12 32.67
N PHE A 72 -0.90 12.29 31.62
CA PHE A 72 -1.89 11.22 31.34
C PHE A 72 -1.84 10.12 32.38
N ALA A 73 -0.64 9.65 32.74
CA ALA A 73 -0.44 8.65 33.79
C ALA A 73 -1.03 9.10 35.14
N GLY A 74 -0.80 10.36 35.54
CA GLY A 74 -1.38 10.94 36.76
C GLY A 74 -2.90 11.04 36.74
N LYS A 75 -3.54 10.96 35.58
CA LYS A 75 -4.98 10.87 35.40
C LYS A 75 -5.49 9.42 35.22
N HIS A 76 -4.62 8.43 35.39
CA HIS A 76 -4.88 7.01 35.09
C HIS A 76 -5.31 6.74 33.64
N ILE A 77 -4.81 7.54 32.70
CA ILE A 77 -5.00 7.33 31.27
C ILE A 77 -3.76 6.59 30.74
N HIS A 78 -3.95 5.39 30.23
CA HIS A 78 -2.92 4.66 29.49
C HIS A 78 -2.71 5.36 28.13
N ALA A 79 -1.56 5.98 27.97
CA ALA A 79 -1.20 6.68 26.76
C ALA A 79 0.19 6.21 26.30
N HIS A 80 0.26 5.80 25.04
CA HIS A 80 1.50 5.42 24.38
C HIS A 80 1.93 6.52 23.41
N SER A 81 3.23 6.62 23.21
CA SER A 81 3.84 7.51 22.24
C SER A 81 4.81 6.71 21.38
N LEU A 82 4.91 7.03 20.12
CA LEU A 82 5.91 6.49 19.20
C LEU A 82 6.31 7.55 18.19
N ASP A 83 7.54 7.43 17.66
CA ASP A 83 8.10 8.45 16.76
C ASP A 83 7.73 8.19 15.31
N ALA A 84 7.82 6.97 14.88
CA ALA A 84 7.56 6.60 13.49
C ALA A 84 7.16 5.14 13.35
N ILE A 85 6.49 4.93 12.25
CA ILE A 85 6.06 3.64 11.78
C ILE A 85 6.63 3.48 10.37
N LEU A 86 7.46 2.38 10.09
CA LEU A 86 8.11 2.14 8.80
C LEU A 86 7.65 0.77 8.18
N ALA A 87 7.35 0.47 6.87
CA ALA A 87 6.90 -0.79 6.25
C ALA A 87 7.52 -1.11 4.89
N PRO A 88 8.78 -1.56 4.82
CA PRO A 88 9.13 -2.27 3.61
C PRO A 88 8.25 -3.50 3.44
N THR A 89 7.63 -3.58 2.28
CA THR A 89 6.70 -4.64 1.93
C THR A 89 7.11 -5.26 0.62
N LEU A 90 7.31 -6.58 0.60
CA LEU A 90 7.43 -7.35 -0.63
C LEU A 90 6.02 -7.66 -1.14
N ILE A 91 5.79 -7.38 -2.43
CA ILE A 91 4.53 -7.66 -3.12
C ILE A 91 4.82 -8.54 -4.32
N TYR A 92 4.02 -9.57 -4.51
CA TYR A 92 4.03 -10.40 -5.72
C TYR A 92 2.60 -10.57 -6.22
N ALA A 93 2.40 -10.39 -7.52
CA ALA A 93 1.11 -10.54 -8.18
C ALA A 93 1.24 -11.49 -9.37
N TYR A 94 0.21 -12.32 -9.59
CA TYR A 94 0.14 -13.27 -10.70
C TYR A 94 -1.24 -13.24 -11.36
N GLY A 95 -1.26 -13.09 -12.68
CA GLY A 95 -2.46 -13.18 -13.51
C GLY A 95 -2.87 -14.65 -13.72
N VAL A 96 -3.84 -15.11 -12.97
CA VAL A 96 -4.38 -16.49 -13.08
C VAL A 96 -5.21 -16.63 -14.37
N THR A 97 -5.99 -15.60 -14.65
CA THR A 97 -6.70 -15.40 -15.92
C THR A 97 -6.58 -13.92 -16.31
N ASN A 98 -7.06 -13.53 -17.48
CA ASN A 98 -7.09 -12.11 -17.88
C ASN A 98 -7.95 -11.23 -16.94
N ASP A 99 -8.85 -11.84 -16.18
CA ASP A 99 -9.77 -11.14 -15.29
C ASP A 99 -9.57 -11.49 -13.80
N LEU A 100 -8.57 -12.35 -13.48
CA LEU A 100 -8.26 -12.72 -12.10
C LEU A 100 -6.77 -12.59 -11.82
N THR A 101 -6.40 -11.70 -10.92
CA THR A 101 -5.05 -11.55 -10.35
C THR A 101 -5.04 -11.96 -8.89
N VAL A 102 -4.05 -12.75 -8.48
CA VAL A 102 -3.78 -13.08 -7.07
C VAL A 102 -2.54 -12.32 -6.63
N ILE A 103 -2.58 -11.74 -5.43
CA ILE A 103 -1.58 -10.84 -4.90
C ILE A 103 -1.18 -11.32 -3.51
N ALA A 104 0.11 -11.44 -3.27
CA ALA A 104 0.69 -11.72 -1.96
C ALA A 104 1.47 -10.49 -1.47
N ARG A 105 1.30 -10.12 -0.20
CA ARG A 105 2.00 -9.02 0.47
C ARG A 105 2.62 -9.51 1.75
N LEU A 106 3.91 -9.29 1.91
CA LEU A 106 4.65 -9.63 3.13
C LEU A 106 5.39 -8.39 3.64
N PRO A 107 4.88 -7.72 4.67
CA PRO A 107 5.56 -6.60 5.30
C PRO A 107 6.59 -7.11 6.32
N VAL A 108 7.61 -6.34 6.52
CA VAL A 108 8.43 -6.38 7.73
C VAL A 108 8.03 -5.17 8.58
N VAL A 109 7.76 -5.23 9.87
CA VAL A 109 7.12 -4.18 10.69
C VAL A 109 8.03 -3.64 11.82
N THR A 110 8.34 -2.29 11.93
CA THR A 110 9.03 -1.63 13.08
C THR A 110 8.29 -0.41 13.59
N ARG A 111 8.04 -0.31 14.84
CA ARG A 111 7.60 0.88 15.55
C ARG A 111 8.78 1.44 16.32
N ARG A 112 9.03 2.74 16.18
CA ARG A 112 10.20 3.38 16.75
C ARG A 112 9.86 4.22 17.96
N ASP A 113 10.76 4.16 18.94
CA ASP A 113 10.73 4.96 20.16
C ASP A 113 9.37 4.87 20.88
N ILE A 114 8.95 3.63 21.17
CA ILE A 114 7.74 3.39 21.95
C ILE A 114 8.00 3.82 23.39
N ARG A 115 7.16 4.72 23.90
CA ARG A 115 7.21 5.22 25.25
C ARG A 115 5.82 5.18 25.88
N GLU A 116 5.77 4.95 27.19
CA GLU A 116 4.53 4.86 27.94
C GLU A 116 4.63 5.65 29.24
N GLY A 117 3.55 6.34 29.60
CA GLY A 117 3.42 7.00 30.89
C GLY A 117 3.05 6.00 31.98
N HIS A 118 3.86 5.88 33.04
CA HIS A 118 3.61 5.00 34.16
C HIS A 118 3.21 5.78 35.42
N HIS A 119 2.04 5.45 35.98
CA HIS A 119 1.57 6.03 37.24
C HIS A 119 2.24 5.35 38.43
N SER A 120 2.80 6.13 39.36
CA SER A 120 3.45 5.63 40.58
C SER A 120 2.88 6.26 41.83
N HIS A 121 2.45 5.45 42.77
CA HIS A 121 2.04 5.88 44.11
C HIS A 121 3.25 6.17 45.02
N GLY A 122 4.47 5.99 44.54
CA GLY A 122 5.69 6.19 45.32
C GLY A 122 6.17 7.65 45.35
N PRO A 123 7.17 7.95 46.18
CA PRO A 123 7.71 9.32 46.33
C PRO A 123 8.42 9.84 45.07
N ALA A 124 8.73 8.99 44.12
CA ALA A 124 9.34 9.37 42.85
C ALA A 124 8.35 10.00 41.86
N GLY A 125 7.02 9.84 42.08
CA GLY A 125 5.97 10.33 41.20
C GLY A 125 5.88 9.58 39.88
N ASP A 126 5.06 10.10 38.95
CA ASP A 126 4.84 9.50 37.64
C ASP A 126 6.11 9.51 36.77
N SER A 127 6.34 8.43 36.05
CA SER A 127 7.51 8.24 35.18
C SER A 127 7.12 8.00 33.74
N VAL A 128 8.09 8.02 32.84
CA VAL A 128 7.94 7.59 31.44
C VAL A 128 8.90 6.41 31.24
N ASP A 129 8.35 5.33 30.78
CA ASP A 129 9.07 4.12 30.44
C ASP A 129 9.44 4.14 28.96
N ALA A 130 10.74 4.13 28.65
CA ALA A 130 11.26 3.95 27.30
C ALA A 130 11.23 2.46 26.94
N ARG A 131 10.21 2.05 26.18
CA ARG A 131 10.00 0.66 25.78
C ARG A 131 10.93 0.25 24.64
N GLY A 132 11.45 1.23 23.84
CA GLY A 132 12.32 1.00 22.69
C GLY A 132 11.56 0.70 21.40
N ASP A 133 12.19 -0.06 20.51
CA ASP A 133 11.66 -0.38 19.18
C ASP A 133 11.07 -1.79 19.15
N SER A 134 9.96 -1.97 18.43
CA SER A 134 9.44 -3.28 18.06
C SER A 134 9.69 -3.53 16.57
N SER A 135 10.23 -4.69 16.17
CA SER A 135 10.55 -4.98 14.77
C SER A 135 10.47 -6.48 14.43
N GLY A 136 9.90 -6.79 13.24
CA GLY A 136 9.85 -8.17 12.77
C GLY A 136 8.97 -8.36 11.53
N LEU A 137 8.81 -9.60 11.09
CA LEU A 137 7.88 -9.95 10.03
C LEU A 137 6.44 -9.68 10.47
N GLY A 138 5.70 -8.99 9.64
CA GLY A 138 4.26 -8.82 9.79
C GLY A 138 3.46 -9.95 9.17
N ASP A 139 2.15 -9.82 9.17
CA ASP A 139 1.24 -10.85 8.66
C ASP A 139 1.22 -10.88 7.13
N LEU A 140 1.33 -12.08 6.56
CA LEU A 140 1.13 -12.28 5.11
C LEU A 140 -0.34 -12.01 4.76
N THR A 141 -0.55 -11.18 3.76
CA THR A 141 -1.88 -10.92 3.17
C THR A 141 -1.94 -11.51 1.76
N LEU A 142 -2.98 -12.28 1.50
CA LEU A 142 -3.33 -12.79 0.18
C LEU A 142 -4.61 -12.09 -0.27
N LEU A 143 -4.58 -11.50 -1.47
CA LEU A 143 -5.72 -10.79 -2.06
C LEU A 143 -5.96 -11.30 -3.47
N SER A 144 -7.19 -11.63 -3.80
CA SER A 144 -7.65 -11.88 -5.17
C SER A 144 -8.41 -10.67 -5.67
N GLN A 145 -8.12 -10.28 -6.90
CA GLN A 145 -8.78 -9.19 -7.62
C GLN A 145 -9.43 -9.77 -8.87
N TYR A 146 -10.75 -9.81 -8.86
CA TYR A 146 -11.55 -10.34 -9.97
C TYR A 146 -12.25 -9.19 -10.70
N ARG A 147 -11.80 -8.90 -11.93
CA ARG A 147 -12.39 -7.88 -12.80
C ARG A 147 -13.67 -8.42 -13.43
N PHE A 148 -14.81 -8.03 -12.88
CA PHE A 148 -16.12 -8.47 -13.35
C PHE A 148 -16.73 -7.57 -14.43
N TYR A 149 -16.18 -6.37 -14.61
CA TYR A 149 -16.61 -5.42 -15.64
C TYR A 149 -15.39 -4.84 -16.36
N ASN A 150 -15.44 -4.84 -17.71
CA ASN A 150 -14.38 -4.29 -18.57
C ASN A 150 -14.98 -3.78 -19.89
N ASP A 151 -15.27 -2.50 -19.95
CA ASP A 151 -15.67 -1.83 -21.18
C ASP A 151 -14.45 -1.20 -21.85
N LYS A 152 -13.99 -1.84 -22.93
CA LYS A 152 -12.82 -1.37 -23.70
C LYS A 152 -13.08 -0.09 -24.48
N VAL A 153 -14.33 0.24 -24.81
CA VAL A 153 -14.72 1.46 -25.54
C VAL A 153 -14.76 2.63 -24.57
N ALA A 154 -15.49 2.48 -23.48
CA ALA A 154 -15.55 3.48 -22.40
C ALA A 154 -14.26 3.51 -21.58
N ARG A 155 -13.39 2.50 -21.66
CA ARG A 155 -12.18 2.32 -20.86
C ARG A 155 -12.46 2.32 -19.36
N THR A 156 -13.54 1.65 -19.00
CA THR A 156 -14.02 1.54 -17.62
C THR A 156 -13.87 0.13 -17.14
N GLU A 157 -13.31 -0.05 -15.97
CA GLU A 157 -13.11 -1.36 -15.34
C GLU A 157 -13.66 -1.33 -13.91
N ALA A 158 -14.19 -2.47 -13.45
CA ALA A 158 -14.55 -2.67 -12.05
C ALA A 158 -14.14 -4.08 -11.60
N ALA A 159 -13.63 -4.19 -10.38
CA ALA A 159 -13.14 -5.43 -9.82
C ALA A 159 -13.66 -5.65 -8.40
N LEU A 160 -13.90 -6.93 -8.07
CA LEU A 160 -14.15 -7.41 -6.72
C LEU A 160 -12.80 -7.75 -6.05
N LEU A 161 -12.65 -7.38 -4.81
CA LEU A 161 -11.48 -7.63 -3.98
C LEU A 161 -11.87 -8.59 -2.87
N LEU A 162 -11.22 -9.76 -2.81
CA LEU A 162 -11.44 -10.76 -1.77
C LEU A 162 -10.11 -11.24 -1.25
N GLY A 163 -9.92 -11.26 0.06
CA GLY A 163 -8.62 -11.65 0.61
C GLY A 163 -8.67 -12.14 2.04
N VAL A 164 -7.51 -12.57 2.49
CA VAL A 164 -7.28 -13.03 3.86
C VAL A 164 -5.90 -12.55 4.33
N LYS A 165 -5.83 -12.05 5.55
CA LYS A 165 -4.59 -11.82 6.28
C LYS A 165 -4.38 -13.02 7.21
N THR A 166 -3.17 -13.57 7.21
CA THR A 166 -2.81 -14.78 7.96
C THR A 166 -2.01 -14.42 9.22
N PRO A 167 -2.08 -15.18 10.31
CA PRO A 167 -1.33 -14.91 11.55
C PRO A 167 0.13 -15.39 11.45
N THR A 168 0.87 -14.94 10.45
CA THR A 168 2.25 -15.39 10.19
C THR A 168 3.31 -14.44 10.74
N GLY A 169 2.90 -13.25 11.16
CA GLY A 169 3.78 -12.24 11.72
C GLY A 169 4.23 -12.57 13.15
N ARG A 170 5.29 -11.91 13.58
CA ARG A 170 5.78 -12.07 14.95
C ARG A 170 4.84 -11.40 15.94
N THR A 171 4.57 -12.10 17.05
CA THR A 171 3.71 -11.63 18.14
C THR A 171 4.39 -11.74 19.50
N ASN A 172 5.69 -11.98 19.53
CA ASN A 172 6.47 -12.25 20.74
C ASN A 172 7.71 -11.35 20.86
N GLU A 173 7.64 -10.13 20.35
CA GLU A 173 8.68 -9.13 20.57
C GLU A 173 8.56 -8.55 21.99
N TYR A 174 9.72 -8.25 22.59
CA TYR A 174 9.86 -7.74 23.94
C TYR A 174 10.49 -6.36 23.92
N ASP A 175 10.11 -5.55 24.88
CA ASP A 175 10.65 -4.21 25.09
C ASP A 175 12.03 -4.23 25.78
N THR A 176 12.61 -3.06 25.92
CA THR A 176 13.93 -2.89 26.60
C THR A 176 13.89 -3.20 28.08
N LEU A 177 12.71 -3.29 28.69
CA LEU A 177 12.50 -3.62 30.11
C LEU A 177 12.27 -5.12 30.33
N GLY A 178 12.18 -5.90 29.24
CA GLY A 178 11.96 -7.34 29.27
C GLY A 178 10.47 -7.73 29.35
N ALA A 179 9.54 -6.80 29.20
CA ALA A 179 8.12 -7.07 29.06
C ALA A 179 7.76 -7.32 27.58
N ARG A 180 6.80 -8.21 27.34
CA ARG A 180 6.29 -8.43 26.00
C ARG A 180 5.46 -7.20 25.58
N PHE A 181 5.72 -6.69 24.37
CA PHE A 181 4.89 -5.63 23.81
C PHE A 181 3.42 -6.06 23.69
N GLU A 182 2.52 -5.13 23.88
CA GLU A 182 1.10 -5.32 23.58
C GLU A 182 0.87 -5.62 22.11
N THR A 183 -0.26 -6.26 21.78
CA THR A 183 -0.52 -6.74 20.41
C THR A 183 -0.49 -5.63 19.38
N GLU A 184 -0.92 -4.43 19.71
CA GLU A 184 -0.86 -3.27 18.83
C GLU A 184 0.57 -2.85 18.45
N PHE A 185 1.54 -3.15 19.30
CA PHE A 185 2.95 -2.89 19.03
C PHE A 185 3.70 -4.12 18.48
N GLN A 186 3.07 -5.28 18.38
CA GLN A 186 3.67 -6.46 17.77
C GLN A 186 3.71 -6.34 16.24
N PRO A 187 4.73 -6.88 15.55
CA PRO A 187 4.77 -6.92 14.10
C PRO A 187 3.58 -7.61 13.44
N GLY A 188 3.09 -8.69 14.02
CA GLY A 188 1.90 -9.42 13.58
C GLY A 188 0.77 -9.31 14.59
N SER A 189 -0.45 -9.56 14.14
CA SER A 189 -1.65 -9.54 15.00
C SER A 189 -1.95 -10.86 15.67
N GLY A 190 -1.49 -11.98 15.06
CA GLY A 190 -1.85 -13.33 15.50
C GLY A 190 -3.27 -13.75 15.14
N SER A 191 -3.98 -12.98 14.29
CA SER A 191 -5.36 -13.25 13.87
C SER A 191 -5.46 -13.59 12.39
N TRP A 192 -6.48 -14.40 12.04
CA TRP A 192 -6.96 -14.54 10.68
C TRP A 192 -8.02 -13.48 10.41
N ASP A 193 -7.80 -12.61 9.43
CA ASP A 193 -8.74 -11.55 9.10
C ASP A 193 -9.23 -11.67 7.67
N GLY A 194 -10.49 -11.25 7.44
CA GLY A 194 -11.11 -11.22 6.12
C GLY A 194 -10.94 -9.85 5.45
N LEU A 195 -10.78 -9.84 4.12
CA LEU A 195 -10.73 -8.62 3.32
C LEU A 195 -11.78 -8.69 2.20
N PHE A 196 -12.62 -7.66 2.10
CA PHE A 196 -13.73 -7.57 1.15
C PHE A 196 -13.80 -6.17 0.56
N GLY A 197 -13.85 -6.04 -0.77
CA GLY A 197 -13.89 -4.70 -1.35
C GLY A 197 -14.22 -4.68 -2.82
N VAL A 198 -14.24 -3.47 -3.36
CA VAL A 198 -14.41 -3.21 -4.79
C VAL A 198 -13.43 -2.14 -5.24
N ALA A 199 -13.00 -2.24 -6.48
CA ALA A 199 -12.16 -1.26 -7.15
C ALA A 199 -12.80 -0.82 -8.45
N PHE A 200 -12.55 0.43 -8.82
CA PHE A 200 -13.03 1.08 -10.03
C PHE A 200 -11.89 1.81 -10.71
N THR A 201 -11.84 1.74 -12.03
CA THR A 201 -10.88 2.47 -12.88
C THR A 201 -11.60 3.05 -14.08
N GLN A 202 -11.40 4.34 -14.33
CA GLN A 202 -11.84 5.02 -15.54
C GLN A 202 -10.65 5.71 -16.19
N ARG A 203 -10.35 5.36 -17.44
CA ARG A 203 -9.28 5.99 -18.20
C ARG A 203 -9.82 6.95 -19.25
N PHE A 204 -9.27 8.14 -19.24
CA PHE A 204 -9.44 9.16 -20.27
C PHE A 204 -8.13 9.23 -21.09
N ALA A 205 -7.97 10.10 -22.06
CA ALA A 205 -6.77 10.18 -22.91
C ALA A 205 -5.45 10.05 -22.12
N ALA A 206 -5.06 11.08 -21.39
CA ALA A 206 -3.83 11.11 -20.57
C ALA A 206 -4.12 10.95 -19.06
N TRP A 207 -5.38 10.78 -18.66
CA TRP A 207 -5.80 10.72 -17.28
C TRP A 207 -6.31 9.33 -16.90
N SER A 208 -6.11 8.94 -15.65
CA SER A 208 -6.82 7.85 -15.00
C SER A 208 -7.47 8.34 -13.71
N PHE A 209 -8.71 7.96 -13.50
CA PHE A 209 -9.37 8.05 -12.21
C PHE A 209 -9.53 6.64 -11.66
N ASP A 210 -9.03 6.42 -10.46
CA ASP A 210 -9.07 5.14 -9.77
C ASP A 210 -9.67 5.33 -8.39
N ALA A 211 -10.49 4.39 -7.95
CA ALA A 211 -11.07 4.42 -6.61
C ALA A 211 -11.26 3.00 -6.08
N ASN A 212 -11.18 2.84 -4.77
CA ASN A 212 -11.53 1.58 -4.13
C ASN A 212 -12.07 1.79 -2.72
N VAL A 213 -12.88 0.84 -2.29
CA VAL A 213 -13.19 0.62 -0.88
C VAL A 213 -12.79 -0.80 -0.51
N LEU A 214 -12.26 -0.98 0.71
CA LEU A 214 -11.86 -2.29 1.23
C LEU A 214 -12.18 -2.34 2.72
N TYR A 215 -13.04 -3.28 3.09
CA TYR A 215 -13.33 -3.61 4.47
C TYR A 215 -12.38 -4.73 4.92
N HIS A 216 -11.70 -4.50 6.03
CA HIS A 216 -10.82 -5.44 6.70
C HIS A 216 -11.52 -5.85 8.01
N GLN A 217 -12.08 -7.03 8.03
CA GLN A 217 -12.69 -7.63 9.20
C GLN A 217 -11.58 -8.21 10.07
N ALA A 218 -11.31 -7.58 11.20
CA ALA A 218 -10.38 -8.07 12.19
C ALA A 218 -11.04 -9.14 13.06
N ASN A 219 -10.21 -10.03 13.60
CA ASN A 219 -10.65 -11.04 14.55
C ASN A 219 -9.71 -11.07 15.76
N GLY A 220 -10.10 -11.74 16.82
CA GLY A 220 -9.27 -11.93 18.00
C GLY A 220 -7.95 -12.65 17.67
N GLY A 221 -6.86 -12.09 18.14
CA GLY A 221 -5.49 -12.53 17.86
C GLY A 221 -4.65 -12.77 19.11
N ALA A 222 -3.39 -12.37 19.04
CA ALA A 222 -2.46 -12.52 20.14
C ALA A 222 -2.94 -11.77 21.40
N GLN A 223 -2.60 -12.30 22.58
CA GLN A 223 -2.91 -11.68 23.88
C GLN A 223 -4.39 -11.35 24.07
N ASP A 224 -5.29 -12.17 23.50
CA ASP A 224 -6.75 -11.97 23.57
C ASP A 224 -7.16 -10.56 23.10
N THR A 225 -6.48 -10.06 22.05
CA THR A 225 -6.69 -8.73 21.49
C THR A 225 -7.31 -8.81 20.11
N ASP A 226 -8.44 -8.13 19.91
CA ASP A 226 -9.02 -7.80 18.62
C ASP A 226 -8.64 -6.35 18.29
N LEU A 227 -7.85 -6.18 17.22
CA LEU A 227 -7.32 -4.85 16.84
C LEU A 227 -8.38 -3.94 16.22
N GLY A 228 -9.61 -4.43 16.02
CA GLY A 228 -10.72 -3.70 15.44
C GLY A 228 -10.73 -3.69 13.90
N ASP A 229 -11.94 -3.66 13.36
CA ASP A 229 -12.19 -3.61 11.92
C ASP A 229 -11.65 -2.31 11.30
N ARG A 230 -11.31 -2.37 9.99
CA ARG A 230 -10.89 -1.19 9.24
C ARG A 230 -11.68 -1.05 7.96
N PHE A 231 -11.93 0.19 7.60
CA PHE A 231 -12.57 0.53 6.34
C PHE A 231 -11.69 1.51 5.58
N HIS A 232 -11.06 1.02 4.52
CA HIS A 232 -10.21 1.82 3.63
C HIS A 232 -11.06 2.35 2.48
N TYR A 233 -10.89 3.62 2.17
CA TYR A 233 -11.54 4.28 1.04
C TYR A 233 -10.56 5.23 0.37
N ASN A 234 -10.32 4.98 -0.90
CA ASN A 234 -9.27 5.68 -1.65
C ASN A 234 -9.81 6.16 -2.99
N ALA A 235 -9.29 7.30 -3.42
CA ALA A 235 -9.48 7.83 -4.75
C ALA A 235 -8.18 8.44 -5.26
N ALA A 236 -7.89 8.26 -6.55
CA ALA A 236 -6.68 8.76 -7.19
C ALA A 236 -7.01 9.40 -8.53
N LEU A 237 -6.35 10.50 -8.84
CA LEU A 237 -6.30 11.10 -10.15
C LEU A 237 -4.86 11.08 -10.64
N SER A 238 -4.59 10.39 -11.74
CA SER A 238 -3.27 10.28 -12.33
C SER A 238 -3.24 10.93 -13.70
N TRP A 239 -2.21 11.72 -13.97
CA TRP A 239 -2.03 12.40 -15.25
C TRP A 239 -0.67 12.03 -15.87
N ARG A 240 -0.71 11.43 -17.08
CA ARG A 240 0.48 11.16 -17.88
C ARG A 240 0.99 12.46 -18.53
N VAL A 241 2.10 12.98 -18.00
CA VAL A 241 2.73 14.22 -18.49
C VAL A 241 3.58 13.97 -19.72
N THR A 242 4.36 12.88 -19.71
CA THR A 242 5.29 12.54 -20.81
C THR A 242 5.34 11.05 -21.08
N GLY A 243 5.71 10.67 -22.28
CA GLY A 243 5.99 9.29 -22.67
C GLY A 243 4.78 8.39 -22.82
N GLY A 244 5.04 7.11 -23.08
CA GLY A 244 4.06 6.05 -22.97
C GLY A 244 2.86 6.10 -23.90
N HIS A 245 3.03 6.40 -25.18
CA HIS A 245 2.02 6.14 -26.22
C HIS A 245 1.93 4.63 -26.47
N GLY A 246 1.45 3.92 -25.47
CA GLY A 246 1.55 2.50 -25.50
C GLY A 246 0.38 1.73 -24.96
N THR A 247 -0.84 2.18 -25.19
CA THR A 247 -1.85 1.32 -25.75
C THR A 247 -1.84 1.61 -27.23
N PRO A 248 -1.91 0.63 -28.15
CA PRO A 248 -2.45 0.91 -29.45
C PRO A 248 -3.84 1.45 -29.12
N MET A 249 -4.05 2.76 -29.18
CA MET A 249 -5.34 3.20 -29.66
C MET A 249 -5.50 2.37 -30.90
N GLY A 250 -6.47 1.42 -30.86
CA GLY A 250 -6.90 0.81 -32.09
C GLY A 250 -6.96 1.96 -33.05
N ARG A 251 -6.20 1.87 -34.15
CA ARG A 251 -6.29 2.86 -35.21
C ARG A 251 -7.76 3.21 -35.27
N MET A 252 -8.12 4.42 -34.85
CA MET A 252 -9.33 5.01 -35.37
C MET A 252 -9.04 5.06 -36.87
N SER A 253 -9.51 4.04 -37.57
CA SER A 253 -9.77 4.11 -38.97
C SER A 253 -10.74 5.27 -39.08
N LEU A 254 -10.20 6.46 -39.33
CA LEU A 254 -10.96 7.54 -39.90
C LEU A 254 -11.65 6.94 -41.13
N GLY A 255 -12.95 6.76 -41.03
CA GLY A 255 -13.89 6.36 -42.03
C GLY A 255 -13.27 5.70 -43.26
N ALA A 256 -13.32 4.38 -43.33
CA ALA A 256 -13.25 3.70 -44.60
C ALA A 256 -14.37 4.33 -45.44
N MET A 257 -13.99 5.18 -46.36
CA MET A 257 -14.88 5.51 -47.48
C MET A 257 -15.31 4.18 -48.09
N PRO A 258 -16.59 3.99 -48.42
CA PRO A 258 -17.02 2.77 -49.09
C PRO A 258 -16.22 2.61 -50.36
N GLU A 259 -15.44 1.54 -50.46
CA GLU A 259 -14.79 1.19 -51.71
C GLU A 259 -15.83 0.94 -52.78
N PRO A 260 -15.64 1.48 -54.01
CA PRO A 260 -16.53 1.16 -55.11
C PRO A 260 -16.46 -0.35 -55.37
N MET A 261 -17.63 -0.97 -55.49
CA MET A 261 -17.80 -2.36 -55.86
C MET A 261 -17.09 -2.66 -57.20
N TYR A 262 -15.97 -3.39 -57.15
CA TYR A 262 -15.37 -3.97 -58.31
C TYR A 262 -15.88 -5.40 -58.47
N HIS A 263 -16.65 -5.65 -59.54
CA HIS A 263 -17.07 -6.97 -59.93
C HIS A 263 -15.91 -7.70 -60.61
N GLY A 264 -15.56 -8.88 -60.14
CA GLY A 264 -15.07 -10.01 -60.88
C GLY A 264 -13.59 -9.97 -61.33
N GLY A 265 -12.71 -10.61 -60.56
CA GLY A 265 -11.40 -11.09 -61.01
C GLY A 265 -10.82 -12.11 -60.00
N PRO A 266 -10.06 -13.15 -60.46
CA PRO A 266 -9.56 -14.18 -59.59
C PRO A 266 -8.52 -13.66 -58.58
N LYS A 267 -8.70 -13.98 -57.29
CA LYS A 267 -7.82 -13.58 -56.20
C LYS A 267 -6.40 -14.15 -56.37
N PRO A 268 -5.34 -13.32 -56.38
CA PRO A 268 -3.98 -13.83 -56.23
C PRO A 268 -3.81 -14.42 -54.82
N ARG A 269 -3.20 -15.61 -54.75
CA ARG A 269 -2.74 -16.20 -53.48
C ARG A 269 -1.59 -15.35 -52.95
N GLY A 270 -1.89 -14.36 -52.14
CA GLY A 270 -0.90 -13.58 -51.41
C GLY A 270 -0.41 -14.35 -50.22
N HIS A 271 0.88 -14.55 -50.12
CA HIS A 271 1.57 -14.97 -48.89
C HIS A 271 1.27 -13.99 -47.80
N ARG A 272 0.69 -14.48 -46.71
CA ARG A 272 0.49 -13.72 -45.46
C ARG A 272 1.84 -13.63 -44.74
N HIS A 273 2.64 -12.65 -45.08
CA HIS A 273 3.76 -12.25 -44.22
C HIS A 273 3.16 -11.59 -43.00
N THR A 274 3.04 -12.32 -41.90
CA THR A 274 2.95 -11.73 -40.58
C THR A 274 4.33 -11.11 -40.31
N HIS A 275 4.48 -9.84 -40.63
CA HIS A 275 5.55 -9.04 -40.07
C HIS A 275 5.15 -8.85 -38.59
N ASP A 276 5.75 -9.63 -37.71
CA ASP A 276 5.94 -9.24 -36.32
C ASP A 276 6.79 -7.95 -36.37
N GLU A 277 6.15 -6.80 -36.42
CA GLU A 277 6.86 -5.55 -36.18
C GLU A 277 7.43 -5.64 -34.77
N PRO A 278 8.76 -5.53 -34.60
CA PRO A 278 9.36 -5.52 -33.28
C PRO A 278 8.69 -4.39 -32.49
N ALA A 279 8.15 -4.75 -31.33
CA ALA A 279 7.51 -3.78 -30.44
C ALA A 279 8.51 -2.64 -30.19
N THR A 280 8.18 -1.44 -30.70
CA THR A 280 9.01 -0.25 -30.47
C THR A 280 9.19 -0.05 -28.97
N PRO A 281 10.44 0.05 -28.47
CA PRO A 281 10.70 0.27 -27.07
C PRO A 281 9.89 1.48 -26.59
N ARG A 282 9.07 1.28 -25.55
CA ARG A 282 8.28 2.35 -24.97
C ARG A 282 9.23 3.27 -24.23
N GLY A 283 9.31 4.54 -24.62
CA GLY A 283 10.09 5.53 -23.91
C GLY A 283 9.59 5.71 -22.46
N PRO A 284 10.42 6.31 -21.58
CA PRO A 284 10.04 6.56 -20.20
C PRO A 284 8.77 7.43 -20.11
N ALA A 285 7.88 7.09 -19.21
CA ALA A 285 6.62 7.77 -18.97
C ALA A 285 6.58 8.34 -17.56
N LEU A 286 6.20 9.60 -17.41
CA LEU A 286 6.04 10.28 -16.13
C LEU A 286 4.56 10.58 -15.87
N ASP A 287 4.08 10.12 -14.73
CA ASP A 287 2.74 10.42 -14.22
C ASP A 287 2.82 11.31 -12.98
N LEU A 288 2.00 12.34 -12.93
CA LEU A 288 1.65 13.05 -11.71
C LEU A 288 0.43 12.37 -11.10
N VAL A 289 0.48 12.13 -9.80
CA VAL A 289 -0.57 11.42 -9.08
C VAL A 289 -1.03 12.27 -7.90
N LEU A 290 -2.33 12.38 -7.71
CA LEU A 290 -2.93 12.98 -6.53
C LEU A 290 -3.93 11.98 -5.96
N GLU A 291 -3.75 11.59 -4.70
CA GLU A 291 -4.61 10.63 -4.05
C GLU A 291 -5.24 11.18 -2.76
N LEU A 292 -6.46 10.74 -2.49
CA LEU A 292 -7.08 10.78 -1.18
C LEU A 292 -7.08 9.35 -0.64
N ASN A 293 -6.41 9.13 0.48
CA ASN A 293 -6.32 7.81 1.11
C ASN A 293 -6.90 7.90 2.51
N GLY A 294 -8.08 7.32 2.71
CA GLY A 294 -8.80 7.32 3.98
C GLY A 294 -8.80 5.94 4.63
N GLU A 295 -8.67 5.92 5.94
CA GLU A 295 -8.84 4.75 6.78
C GLU A 295 -9.67 5.13 8.00
N TRP A 296 -10.81 4.48 8.16
CA TRP A 296 -11.54 4.41 9.41
C TRP A 296 -11.17 3.12 10.11
N HIS A 297 -10.87 3.20 11.40
CA HIS A 297 -10.46 2.09 12.25
C HIS A 297 -11.38 2.02 13.48
N ALA A 298 -12.00 0.88 13.71
CA ALA A 298 -12.78 0.62 14.92
C ALA A 298 -11.87 0.57 16.14
N GLN A 299 -12.42 0.82 17.32
CA GLN A 299 -11.69 0.68 18.57
C GLN A 299 -11.33 -0.78 18.83
N GLN A 300 -10.09 -1.02 19.27
CA GLN A 300 -9.62 -2.35 19.66
C GLN A 300 -10.34 -2.87 20.92
N ARG A 301 -10.28 -4.18 21.12
CA ARG A 301 -10.76 -4.85 22.33
C ARG A 301 -9.66 -5.72 22.90
N ILE A 302 -9.39 -5.56 24.18
CA ILE A 302 -8.41 -6.35 24.92
C ILE A 302 -9.21 -7.19 25.93
N SER A 303 -9.14 -8.51 25.82
CA SER A 303 -9.95 -9.45 26.62
C SER A 303 -11.43 -9.10 26.60
N GLY A 304 -11.94 -8.71 25.42
CA GLY A 304 -13.34 -8.31 25.21
C GLY A 304 -13.69 -6.89 25.67
N VAL A 305 -12.79 -6.21 26.40
CA VAL A 305 -13.00 -4.82 26.87
C VAL A 305 -12.55 -3.85 25.77
N LYS A 306 -13.40 -2.91 25.47
CA LYS A 306 -13.14 -1.87 24.46
C LYS A 306 -12.13 -0.86 25.00
N ASP A 307 -11.10 -0.56 24.20
CA ASP A 307 -10.15 0.51 24.49
C ASP A 307 -10.62 1.80 23.81
N GLU A 308 -10.98 2.80 24.62
CA GLU A 308 -11.47 4.07 24.12
C GLU A 308 -10.38 4.97 23.54
N ASN A 309 -9.11 4.67 23.83
CA ASN A 309 -7.95 5.39 23.31
C ASN A 309 -7.38 4.72 22.04
N SER A 310 -8.23 4.07 21.26
CA SER A 310 -7.84 3.37 20.03
C SER A 310 -8.82 3.67 18.89
N GLY A 311 -8.37 3.42 17.64
CA GLY A 311 -9.17 3.66 16.45
C GLY A 311 -9.36 5.14 16.10
N GLY A 312 -10.20 5.41 15.10
CA GLY A 312 -10.43 6.75 14.59
C GLY A 312 -10.57 6.81 13.09
N ASN A 313 -10.39 7.98 12.52
CA ASN A 313 -10.46 8.20 11.07
C ASN A 313 -9.37 9.16 10.61
N VAL A 314 -8.52 8.71 9.69
CA VAL A 314 -7.43 9.51 9.11
C VAL A 314 -7.59 9.54 7.61
N VAL A 315 -7.46 10.72 6.98
CA VAL A 315 -7.46 10.89 5.53
C VAL A 315 -6.21 11.66 5.11
N TYR A 316 -5.42 11.09 4.23
CA TYR A 316 -4.26 11.74 3.64
C TYR A 316 -4.59 12.30 2.26
N LEU A 317 -4.16 13.53 2.00
CA LEU A 317 -3.98 14.05 0.65
C LEU A 317 -2.54 13.75 0.23
N SER A 318 -2.37 12.99 -0.83
CA SER A 318 -1.09 12.38 -1.18
C SER A 318 -0.67 12.73 -2.61
N PRO A 319 0.01 13.87 -2.85
CA PRO A 319 0.68 14.13 -4.12
C PRO A 319 1.83 13.13 -4.33
N GLY A 320 2.02 12.70 -5.56
CA GLY A 320 3.04 11.73 -5.91
C GLY A 320 3.49 11.80 -7.37
N LEU A 321 4.57 11.10 -7.64
CA LEU A 321 5.17 10.92 -8.97
C LEU A 321 5.36 9.44 -9.24
N ARG A 322 5.11 9.03 -10.48
CA ARG A 322 5.40 7.68 -10.97
C ARG A 322 6.17 7.76 -12.28
N LEU A 323 7.32 7.13 -12.32
CA LEU A 323 8.12 6.94 -13.52
C LEU A 323 8.02 5.48 -13.97
N SER A 324 7.61 5.27 -15.22
CA SER A 324 7.52 3.92 -15.82
C SER A 324 8.42 3.84 -17.02
N MET A 325 9.18 2.76 -17.14
CA MET A 325 10.10 2.53 -18.24
C MET A 325 10.13 1.04 -18.57
N ASP A 326 9.65 0.68 -19.76
CA ASP A 326 9.49 -0.70 -20.20
C ASP A 326 8.68 -1.52 -19.15
N LYS A 327 9.30 -2.50 -18.52
CA LYS A 327 8.71 -3.35 -17.48
C LYS A 327 8.90 -2.83 -16.04
N TRP A 328 9.65 -1.74 -15.85
CA TRP A 328 9.93 -1.17 -14.53
C TRP A 328 9.07 0.05 -14.25
N SER A 329 8.71 0.20 -13.01
CA SER A 329 8.14 1.46 -12.52
C SER A 329 8.70 1.80 -11.14
N GLY A 330 9.03 3.08 -10.94
CA GLY A 330 9.38 3.64 -9.65
C GLY A 330 8.38 4.73 -9.28
N PHE A 331 8.11 4.92 -8.00
CA PHE A 331 7.15 5.90 -7.53
C PHE A 331 7.52 6.46 -6.16
N VAL A 332 7.02 7.66 -5.89
CA VAL A 332 7.09 8.32 -4.59
C VAL A 332 5.83 9.14 -4.36
N SER A 333 5.31 9.11 -3.15
CA SER A 333 4.15 9.89 -2.71
C SER A 333 4.35 10.36 -1.28
N VAL A 334 3.93 11.60 -0.99
CA VAL A 334 3.95 12.17 0.37
C VAL A 334 2.51 12.47 0.77
N GLY A 335 2.03 11.83 1.82
CA GLY A 335 0.69 12.02 2.36
C GLY A 335 0.70 13.01 3.52
N ILE A 336 -0.18 14.00 3.45
CA ILE A 336 -0.42 14.98 4.52
C ILE A 336 -1.83 14.69 5.06
N PRO A 337 -2.01 14.45 6.37
CA PRO A 337 -3.33 14.22 6.94
C PRO A 337 -4.19 15.48 6.82
N VAL A 338 -5.30 15.39 6.11
CA VAL A 338 -6.31 16.46 5.96
C VAL A 338 -7.53 16.21 6.85
N VAL A 339 -7.69 14.98 7.30
CA VAL A 339 -8.58 14.57 8.39
C VAL A 339 -7.76 13.73 9.35
N ASN A 340 -7.76 14.09 10.62
CA ASN A 340 -7.03 13.40 11.67
C ASN A 340 -7.91 13.38 12.93
N HIS A 341 -8.88 12.46 12.96
CA HIS A 341 -9.84 12.29 14.03
C HIS A 341 -9.61 10.95 14.71
N VAL A 342 -8.61 10.87 15.58
CA VAL A 342 -8.36 9.70 16.42
C VAL A 342 -9.21 9.76 17.69
N ASN A 343 -9.59 8.61 18.25
CA ASN A 343 -10.41 8.55 19.45
C ASN A 343 -9.54 8.70 20.70
N GLY A 344 -10.07 9.32 21.76
CA GLY A 344 -9.43 9.41 23.06
C GLY A 344 -8.04 10.06 23.01
N VAL A 345 -7.07 9.46 23.71
CA VAL A 345 -5.70 9.94 23.80
C VAL A 345 -4.79 9.04 22.98
N GLN A 346 -4.44 9.50 21.79
CA GLN A 346 -3.55 8.80 20.85
C GLN A 346 -2.58 9.79 20.21
N ALA A 347 -1.35 9.34 19.95
CA ALA A 347 -0.38 10.10 19.15
C ALA A 347 -0.82 10.14 17.68
N GLU A 348 -0.89 11.32 17.09
CA GLU A 348 -1.46 11.55 15.75
C GLU A 348 -0.43 11.38 14.63
N PRO A 349 -0.81 10.85 13.47
CA PRO A 349 0.01 10.92 12.26
C PRO A 349 0.30 12.36 11.84
N ASP A 350 1.57 12.64 11.52
CA ASP A 350 2.05 13.95 11.05
C ASP A 350 2.17 13.98 9.52
N TRP A 351 2.86 13.00 8.94
CA TRP A 351 2.93 12.82 7.49
C TRP A 351 3.27 11.38 7.13
N ARG A 352 3.07 11.02 5.88
CA ARG A 352 3.33 9.68 5.33
C ARG A 352 4.19 9.76 4.07
N LEU A 353 5.19 8.92 3.94
CA LEU A 353 5.96 8.69 2.71
C LEU A 353 5.68 7.30 2.18
N ILE A 354 5.37 7.18 0.91
CA ILE A 354 5.33 5.90 0.19
C ILE A 354 6.30 6.01 -0.99
N THR A 355 7.21 5.06 -1.12
CA THR A 355 8.08 4.94 -2.28
C THR A 355 8.30 3.48 -2.63
N GLY A 356 8.62 3.20 -3.89
CA GLY A 356 8.84 1.81 -4.27
C GLY A 356 9.26 1.65 -5.72
N VAL A 357 9.60 0.40 -6.03
CA VAL A 357 9.96 -0.05 -7.36
C VAL A 357 9.19 -1.33 -7.66
N ALA A 358 8.63 -1.42 -8.86
CA ALA A 358 7.94 -2.61 -9.35
C ALA A 358 8.50 -3.04 -10.69
N VAL A 359 8.42 -4.34 -10.98
CA VAL A 359 8.81 -4.96 -12.24
C VAL A 359 7.75 -5.95 -12.69
N GLY A 360 7.39 -5.90 -13.98
CA GLY A 360 6.53 -6.90 -14.63
C GLY A 360 7.33 -7.90 -15.46
N PHE A 361 6.90 -9.15 -15.55
CA PHE A 361 7.54 -10.22 -16.34
C PHE A 361 6.55 -11.31 -16.72
#